data_12f2d71d82892fdc7b0ff68d9ea870fc
#
_entry.id   12f2d71d82892fdc7b0ff68d9ea870fc
#
_cell.length_a   1.000
_cell.length_b   1.000
_cell.length_c   1.000
_cell.angle_alpha   90.00
_cell.angle_beta   90.00
_cell.angle_gamma   90.00
#
_symmetry.space_group_name_H-M   'P 1'
#
loop_
_entity.id
_entity.type
_entity.pdbx_description
1 polymer ?
#
loop_
_entity_poly.entity_id
_entity_poly.type
_entity_poly.pdbx_seq_one_letter_code
_entity_poly.pdbx_strand_id
1 'polypeptide(L)'
;TYDTEYGFRYFKFDENSGFSLNGTNMKLKGVCMHHDQGALGAEAWKRAIERQVEILKEMGCNSIRVTHNPAAEELINICNEKGILVVEEMFDGWQNAKNGNNNDYARFFNQTIGESNQILGKENGMTWAKYDLTAAVKRGWNAPSIIMWSLGNEVQEGATGVLTQAYANVQANLIDWTTALDTTRPATRGDNVLKGNKIGIPKNMMDAMTTANGTVGLNYCSGNDYDTLHNSNPNWKLYGSETASAVNSRGVYDRIDGSKTGQKLTSYDNSAVNWGAVASSAWYEVIKRDFVAGEYVWTGFDYIGEPTPWNGTGKGAQGTWPSPKNSYFGIIDTAGFPKDSY
;
A
#
# COMPACT_ATOMS: atom_id res chain seq x y z
N THR A 1 -6.37 -36.37 -10.20
CA THR A 1 -5.45 -35.41 -10.84
C THR A 1 -5.63 -34.08 -10.14
N TYR A 2 -4.55 -33.44 -9.81
CA TYR A 2 -4.55 -32.11 -9.22
C TYR A 2 -3.83 -31.18 -10.21
N ASP A 3 -4.50 -30.16 -10.70
CA ASP A 3 -3.93 -29.21 -11.66
C ASP A 3 -3.55 -27.93 -10.91
N THR A 4 -2.32 -27.46 -11.08
CA THR A 4 -1.82 -26.22 -10.47
C THR A 4 -1.29 -25.31 -11.57
N GLU A 5 -1.82 -24.11 -11.67
CA GLU A 5 -1.27 -23.07 -12.53
C GLU A 5 -0.06 -22.43 -11.86
N TYR A 6 0.99 -22.16 -12.64
CA TYR A 6 2.18 -21.46 -12.16
C TYR A 6 2.83 -20.67 -13.30
N GLY A 7 3.69 -19.70 -12.93
CA GLY A 7 4.41 -18.89 -13.89
C GLY A 7 5.85 -18.69 -13.48
N PHE A 8 6.72 -18.57 -14.47
CA PHE A 8 8.13 -18.24 -14.27
C PHE A 8 8.38 -16.77 -14.55
N ARG A 9 9.08 -16.13 -13.65
CA ARG A 9 9.63 -14.78 -13.83
C ARG A 9 10.86 -14.61 -12.96
N TYR A 10 11.70 -13.65 -13.29
CA TYR A 10 12.66 -13.11 -12.35
C TYR A 10 12.57 -11.59 -12.33
N PHE A 11 12.85 -11.01 -11.18
CA PHE A 11 12.87 -9.56 -11.02
C PHE A 11 13.99 -9.17 -10.06
N LYS A 12 14.38 -7.90 -10.12
CA LYS A 12 15.38 -7.34 -9.23
C LYS A 12 14.97 -5.94 -8.82
N PHE A 13 15.12 -5.66 -7.53
CA PHE A 13 15.20 -4.29 -7.02
C PHE A 13 16.69 -3.94 -6.86
N ASP A 14 17.06 -2.77 -7.33
CA ASP A 14 18.45 -2.30 -7.36
C ASP A 14 18.50 -0.88 -6.84
N GLU A 15 19.48 -0.59 -6.02
CA GLU A 15 19.64 0.69 -5.36
C GLU A 15 19.95 1.85 -6.32
N ASN A 16 20.46 1.60 -7.51
CA ASN A 16 20.84 2.63 -8.48
C ASN A 16 19.94 2.64 -9.73
N SER A 17 19.41 1.50 -10.12
CA SER A 17 18.61 1.34 -11.35
C SER A 17 17.12 1.02 -11.11
N GLY A 18 16.69 0.98 -9.85
CA GLY A 18 15.29 0.81 -9.49
C GLY A 18 14.79 -0.64 -9.66
N PHE A 19 13.89 -0.89 -10.60
CA PHE A 19 13.25 -2.19 -10.78
C PHE A 19 13.46 -2.76 -12.18
N SER A 20 13.67 -4.07 -12.26
CA SER A 20 13.66 -4.80 -13.52
C SER A 20 12.84 -6.08 -13.44
N LEU A 21 12.18 -6.42 -14.54
CA LEU A 21 11.41 -7.65 -14.72
C LEU A 21 11.94 -8.38 -15.96
N ASN A 22 12.27 -9.66 -15.81
CA ASN A 22 12.78 -10.52 -16.88
C ASN A 22 13.95 -9.87 -17.69
N GLY A 23 14.84 -9.16 -16.95
CA GLY A 23 16.00 -8.49 -17.52
C GLY A 23 15.74 -7.11 -18.12
N THR A 24 14.49 -6.64 -18.15
CA THR A 24 14.14 -5.32 -18.65
C THR A 24 13.94 -4.35 -17.49
N ASN A 25 14.71 -3.25 -17.47
CA ASN A 25 14.47 -2.18 -16.51
C ASN A 25 13.16 -1.47 -16.82
N MET A 26 12.37 -1.23 -15.79
CA MET A 26 11.06 -0.57 -15.91
C MET A 26 10.63 0.10 -14.59
N LYS A 27 9.72 1.04 -14.67
CA LYS A 27 9.08 1.61 -13.49
C LYS A 27 7.83 0.82 -13.10
N LEU A 28 7.65 0.61 -11.81
CA LEU A 28 6.36 0.22 -11.25
C LEU A 28 5.42 1.42 -11.34
N LYS A 29 4.41 1.29 -12.20
CA LYS A 29 3.32 2.28 -12.38
C LYS A 29 2.14 1.73 -11.62
N GLY A 30 2.15 1.95 -10.32
CA GLY A 30 1.23 1.31 -9.40
C GLY A 30 0.14 2.22 -8.86
N VAL A 31 -0.88 1.57 -8.33
CA VAL A 31 -1.91 2.19 -7.50
C VAL A 31 -2.09 1.42 -6.20
N CYS A 32 -2.45 2.13 -5.14
CA CYS A 32 -3.00 1.53 -3.93
C CYS A 32 -4.47 1.17 -4.16
N MET A 33 -4.89 0.01 -3.67
CA MET A 33 -6.29 -0.43 -3.74
C MET A 33 -6.75 -0.97 -2.39
N HIS A 34 -7.84 -0.41 -1.89
CA HIS A 34 -8.66 -1.06 -0.88
C HIS A 34 -9.52 -2.16 -1.51
N HIS A 35 -9.91 -3.13 -0.70
CA HIS A 35 -10.86 -4.17 -1.09
C HIS A 35 -12.29 -3.60 -1.02
N ASP A 36 -12.65 -2.83 -2.04
CA ASP A 36 -13.93 -2.11 -2.16
C ASP A 36 -14.42 -2.11 -3.61
N GLN A 37 -15.68 -2.42 -3.80
CA GLN A 37 -16.32 -2.47 -5.10
C GLN A 37 -17.58 -1.56 -5.16
N GLY A 38 -17.55 -0.46 -4.40
CA GLY A 38 -18.63 0.50 -4.34
C GLY A 38 -19.94 -0.12 -3.83
N ALA A 39 -20.98 -0.06 -4.63
CA ALA A 39 -22.30 -0.57 -4.26
C ALA A 39 -22.34 -2.10 -3.99
N LEU A 40 -21.33 -2.84 -4.43
CA LEU A 40 -21.20 -4.28 -4.17
C LEU A 40 -20.53 -4.59 -2.82
N GLY A 41 -19.99 -3.58 -2.14
CA GLY A 41 -19.29 -3.74 -0.88
C GLY A 41 -17.91 -4.38 -1.03
N ALA A 42 -17.47 -5.10 0.01
CA ALA A 42 -16.16 -5.74 0.09
C ALA A 42 -16.20 -7.25 -0.20
N GLU A 43 -17.23 -7.76 -0.83
CA GLU A 43 -17.31 -9.15 -1.28
C GLU A 43 -16.38 -9.39 -2.48
N ALA A 44 -15.70 -10.55 -2.53
CA ALA A 44 -14.75 -10.89 -3.57
C ALA A 44 -15.41 -11.40 -4.86
N TRP A 45 -16.25 -10.57 -5.45
CA TRP A 45 -16.88 -10.88 -6.72
C TRP A 45 -15.86 -10.91 -7.86
N LYS A 46 -15.46 -12.09 -8.32
CA LYS A 46 -14.41 -12.29 -9.33
C LYS A 46 -14.57 -11.34 -10.52
N ARG A 47 -15.75 -11.24 -11.13
CA ARG A 47 -15.96 -10.38 -12.31
C ARG A 47 -15.84 -8.88 -12.00
N ALA A 48 -16.22 -8.46 -10.80
CA ALA A 48 -16.09 -7.06 -10.41
C ALA A 48 -14.61 -6.69 -10.16
N ILE A 49 -13.84 -7.56 -9.51
CA ILE A 49 -12.39 -7.40 -9.34
C ILE A 49 -11.68 -7.42 -10.69
N GLU A 50 -12.04 -8.37 -11.57
CA GLU A 50 -11.48 -8.44 -12.91
C GLU A 50 -11.70 -7.14 -13.70
N ARG A 51 -12.91 -6.57 -13.61
CA ARG A 51 -13.21 -5.27 -14.24
C ARG A 51 -12.31 -4.15 -13.70
N GLN A 52 -12.09 -4.09 -12.38
CA GLN A 52 -11.18 -3.10 -11.79
C GLN A 52 -9.76 -3.26 -12.34
N VAL A 53 -9.25 -4.48 -12.39
CA VAL A 53 -7.91 -4.78 -12.94
C VAL A 53 -7.82 -4.46 -14.43
N GLU A 54 -8.86 -4.73 -15.21
CA GLU A 54 -8.93 -4.38 -16.63
C GLU A 54 -8.84 -2.86 -16.85
N ILE A 55 -9.60 -2.07 -16.09
CA ILE A 55 -9.55 -0.60 -16.16
C ILE A 55 -8.16 -0.07 -15.80
N LEU A 56 -7.55 -0.58 -14.72
CA LEU A 56 -6.20 -0.19 -14.33
C LEU A 56 -5.18 -0.53 -15.41
N LYS A 57 -5.30 -1.70 -16.02
CA LYS A 57 -4.39 -2.11 -17.11
C LYS A 57 -4.57 -1.24 -18.35
N GLU A 58 -5.79 -0.85 -18.69
CA GLU A 58 -6.10 0.06 -19.79
C GLU A 58 -5.46 1.44 -19.54
N MET A 59 -5.48 1.94 -18.32
CA MET A 59 -4.79 3.17 -17.91
C MET A 59 -3.26 3.07 -18.06
N GLY A 60 -2.69 1.88 -18.17
CA GLY A 60 -1.24 1.64 -18.22
C GLY A 60 -0.62 1.29 -16.87
N CYS A 61 -1.43 1.05 -15.86
CA CYS A 61 -0.99 0.51 -14.58
C CYS A 61 -0.42 -0.91 -14.78
N ASN A 62 0.72 -1.19 -14.13
CA ASN A 62 1.36 -2.51 -14.20
C ASN A 62 1.52 -3.16 -12.81
N SER A 63 1.11 -2.47 -11.75
CA SER A 63 1.25 -2.97 -10.39
C SER A 63 0.15 -2.46 -9.46
N ILE A 64 -0.21 -3.26 -8.47
CA ILE A 64 -1.17 -2.91 -7.41
C ILE A 64 -0.49 -3.13 -6.06
N ARG A 65 -0.58 -2.16 -5.16
CA ARG A 65 -0.33 -2.37 -3.73
C ARG A 65 -1.68 -2.58 -3.04
N VAL A 66 -1.84 -3.74 -2.44
CA VAL A 66 -3.07 -4.07 -1.71
C VAL A 66 -3.01 -3.40 -0.35
N THR A 67 -3.94 -2.52 -0.06
CA THR A 67 -3.93 -1.70 1.15
C THR A 67 -5.14 -1.99 2.03
N HIS A 68 -4.99 -2.17 3.32
CA HIS A 68 -3.77 -2.39 4.12
C HIS A 68 -3.92 -3.73 4.85
N ASN A 69 -4.21 -4.76 4.10
CA ASN A 69 -4.47 -6.12 4.57
C ASN A 69 -4.33 -7.12 3.40
N PRO A 70 -4.22 -8.42 3.67
CA PRO A 70 -4.07 -9.41 2.62
C PRO A 70 -5.21 -9.40 1.59
N ALA A 71 -4.86 -9.53 0.33
CA ALA A 71 -5.78 -9.53 -0.80
C ALA A 71 -6.75 -10.73 -0.75
N ALA A 72 -7.89 -10.58 -1.41
CA ALA A 72 -8.70 -11.73 -1.82
C ALA A 72 -7.92 -12.60 -2.82
N GLU A 73 -8.11 -13.90 -2.75
CA GLU A 73 -7.45 -14.86 -3.66
C GLU A 73 -7.80 -14.57 -5.12
N GLU A 74 -9.04 -14.14 -5.38
CA GLU A 74 -9.53 -13.75 -6.69
C GLU A 74 -8.69 -12.62 -7.31
N LEU A 75 -8.30 -11.61 -6.51
CA LEU A 75 -7.44 -10.52 -7.00
C LEU A 75 -6.07 -11.05 -7.41
N ILE A 76 -5.46 -11.89 -6.61
CA ILE A 76 -4.14 -12.46 -6.91
C ILE A 76 -4.21 -13.32 -8.18
N ASN A 77 -5.22 -14.18 -8.32
CA ASN A 77 -5.40 -15.01 -9.50
C ASN A 77 -5.62 -14.18 -10.77
N ILE A 78 -6.45 -13.14 -10.70
CA ILE A 78 -6.67 -12.22 -11.82
C ILE A 78 -5.37 -11.48 -12.18
N CYS A 79 -4.59 -11.03 -11.19
CA CYS A 79 -3.30 -10.38 -11.43
C CYS A 79 -2.29 -11.35 -12.09
N ASN A 80 -2.27 -12.62 -11.67
CA ASN A 80 -1.46 -13.67 -12.33
C ASN A 80 -1.84 -13.82 -13.82
N GLU A 81 -3.15 -13.93 -14.12
CA GLU A 81 -3.68 -14.09 -15.47
C GLU A 81 -3.43 -12.84 -16.35
N LYS A 82 -3.66 -11.65 -15.80
CA LYS A 82 -3.60 -10.39 -16.54
C LYS A 82 -2.18 -9.79 -16.61
N GLY A 83 -1.22 -10.32 -15.87
CA GLY A 83 0.16 -9.83 -15.81
C GLY A 83 0.31 -8.50 -15.08
N ILE A 84 -0.41 -8.30 -13.99
CA ILE A 84 -0.26 -7.17 -13.07
C ILE A 84 0.57 -7.63 -11.87
N LEU A 85 1.59 -6.86 -11.51
CA LEU A 85 2.43 -7.12 -10.35
C LEU A 85 1.72 -6.72 -9.06
N VAL A 86 2.03 -7.37 -7.95
CA VAL A 86 1.36 -7.13 -6.67
C VAL A 86 2.37 -6.93 -5.54
N VAL A 87 2.15 -5.89 -4.75
CA VAL A 87 2.68 -5.75 -3.38
C VAL A 87 1.60 -6.23 -2.44
N GLU A 88 1.80 -7.40 -1.87
CA GLU A 88 0.86 -8.02 -0.92
C GLU A 88 1.16 -7.49 0.48
N GLU A 89 0.20 -6.76 1.07
CA GLU A 89 0.39 -6.14 2.38
C GLU A 89 -0.32 -6.93 3.47
N MET A 90 0.38 -7.14 4.60
CA MET A 90 -0.09 -8.00 5.68
C MET A 90 -0.90 -7.25 6.73
N PHE A 91 -0.44 -6.04 7.08
CA PHE A 91 -1.00 -5.28 8.19
C PHE A 91 -1.00 -3.79 7.87
N ASP A 92 -2.03 -3.08 8.33
CA ASP A 92 -2.02 -1.62 8.37
C ASP A 92 -1.14 -1.10 9.54
N GLY A 93 -1.44 -1.54 10.74
CA GLY A 93 -0.67 -1.27 11.95
C GLY A 93 -0.25 -2.56 12.64
N TRP A 94 0.45 -2.44 13.79
CA TRP A 94 0.93 -3.59 14.55
C TRP A 94 0.25 -3.68 15.91
N GLN A 95 1.03 -3.68 16.99
CA GLN A 95 0.57 -3.93 18.36
C GLN A 95 -0.25 -2.80 19.00
N ASN A 96 -0.33 -1.64 18.39
CA ASN A 96 -1.11 -0.53 18.90
C ASN A 96 -2.07 0.00 17.83
N ALA A 97 -3.30 0.25 18.22
CA ALA A 97 -4.34 0.73 17.33
C ALA A 97 -4.04 2.14 16.81
N LYS A 98 -4.20 2.35 15.53
CA LYS A 98 -4.11 3.67 14.92
C LYS A 98 -5.28 4.55 15.36
N ASN A 99 -4.96 5.81 15.70
CA ASN A 99 -5.96 6.83 16.03
C ASN A 99 -7.00 6.40 17.10
N GLY A 100 -6.63 5.47 17.98
CA GLY A 100 -7.52 4.96 19.03
C GLY A 100 -8.68 4.10 18.52
N ASN A 101 -8.58 3.52 17.35
CA ASN A 101 -9.59 2.64 16.77
C ASN A 101 -9.70 1.31 17.55
N ASN A 102 -10.74 1.16 18.36
CA ASN A 102 -10.96 -0.05 19.17
C ASN A 102 -11.21 -1.33 18.34
N ASN A 103 -11.51 -1.20 17.06
CA ASN A 103 -11.70 -2.32 16.13
C ASN A 103 -10.47 -2.65 15.29
N ASP A 104 -9.35 -1.97 15.54
CA ASP A 104 -8.07 -2.22 14.89
C ASP A 104 -7.57 -3.65 15.16
N TYR A 105 -6.89 -4.24 14.19
CA TYR A 105 -6.28 -5.56 14.31
C TYR A 105 -5.23 -5.65 15.44
N ALA A 106 -4.72 -4.52 15.92
CA ALA A 106 -3.80 -4.42 17.04
C ALA A 106 -4.26 -5.20 18.28
N ARG A 107 -5.58 -5.32 18.49
CA ARG A 107 -6.14 -6.09 19.60
C ARG A 107 -5.83 -7.59 19.53
N PHE A 108 -5.52 -8.13 18.34
CA PHE A 108 -5.18 -9.52 18.12
C PHE A 108 -3.68 -9.73 17.87
N PHE A 109 -2.98 -8.71 17.41
CA PHE A 109 -1.63 -8.81 16.85
C PHE A 109 -0.67 -9.67 17.69
N ASN A 110 -0.53 -9.36 18.97
CA ASN A 110 0.34 -10.10 19.90
C ASN A 110 -0.41 -11.18 20.70
N GLN A 111 -1.70 -11.37 20.46
CA GLN A 111 -2.49 -12.35 21.19
C GLN A 111 -2.10 -13.76 20.74
N THR A 112 -1.73 -14.61 21.72
CA THR A 112 -1.50 -16.03 21.46
C THR A 112 -2.82 -16.74 21.13
N ILE A 113 -2.80 -17.56 20.10
CA ILE A 113 -3.94 -18.38 19.72
C ILE A 113 -4.19 -19.40 20.80
N GLY A 114 -5.41 -19.45 21.35
CA GLY A 114 -5.78 -20.35 22.45
C GLY A 114 -5.50 -21.83 22.13
N GLU A 115 -5.11 -22.60 23.11
CA GLU A 115 -4.76 -24.03 22.94
C GLU A 115 -5.91 -24.86 22.39
N SER A 116 -7.15 -24.54 22.79
CA SER A 116 -8.36 -25.21 22.30
C SER A 116 -8.73 -24.88 20.85
N ASN A 117 -8.11 -23.87 20.24
CA ASN A 117 -8.37 -23.51 18.85
C ASN A 117 -7.70 -24.53 17.92
N GLN A 118 -8.47 -25.17 17.06
CA GLN A 118 -8.05 -26.27 16.18
C GLN A 118 -7.81 -25.81 14.73
N ILE A 119 -7.45 -24.56 14.50
CA ILE A 119 -7.15 -24.08 13.14
C ILE A 119 -5.92 -24.77 12.56
N LEU A 120 -6.01 -25.09 11.27
CA LEU A 120 -4.94 -25.77 10.54
C LEU A 120 -3.69 -24.88 10.44
N GLY A 121 -2.53 -25.45 10.75
CA GLY A 121 -1.25 -24.73 10.66
C GLY A 121 -0.87 -23.94 11.91
N LYS A 122 -1.69 -23.94 12.95
CA LYS A 122 -1.34 -23.36 14.24
C LYS A 122 -0.21 -24.18 14.91
N GLU A 123 0.79 -23.47 15.40
CA GLU A 123 1.86 -23.99 16.27
C GLU A 123 1.59 -23.61 17.74
N ASN A 124 2.19 -24.33 18.68
CA ASN A 124 2.07 -24.00 20.09
C ASN A 124 2.71 -22.62 20.40
N GLY A 125 1.99 -21.78 21.13
CA GLY A 125 2.44 -20.42 21.45
C GLY A 125 2.43 -19.43 20.28
N MET A 126 1.87 -19.79 19.13
CA MET A 126 1.80 -18.93 17.96
C MET A 126 0.84 -17.75 18.19
N THR A 127 1.26 -16.54 17.82
CA THR A 127 0.40 -15.35 17.84
C THR A 127 -0.45 -15.25 16.56
N TRP A 128 -1.55 -14.51 16.62
CA TRP A 128 -2.37 -14.25 15.45
C TRP A 128 -1.57 -13.56 14.33
N ALA A 129 -0.71 -12.58 14.65
CA ALA A 129 0.12 -11.93 13.63
C ALA A 129 1.04 -12.93 12.90
N LYS A 130 1.69 -13.85 13.62
CA LYS A 130 2.52 -14.90 13.00
C LYS A 130 1.69 -15.84 12.14
N TYR A 131 0.50 -16.22 12.63
CA TYR A 131 -0.40 -17.11 11.91
C TYR A 131 -0.87 -16.50 10.59
N ASP A 132 -1.41 -15.27 10.64
CA ASP A 132 -1.98 -14.60 9.47
C ASP A 132 -0.90 -14.29 8.42
N LEU A 133 0.28 -13.82 8.86
CA LEU A 133 1.42 -13.63 7.96
C LEU A 133 1.82 -14.96 7.30
N THR A 134 1.93 -16.04 8.10
CA THR A 134 2.30 -17.36 7.58
C THR A 134 1.28 -17.86 6.56
N ALA A 135 0.00 -17.71 6.85
CA ALA A 135 -1.07 -18.13 5.95
C ALA A 135 -1.06 -17.34 4.63
N ALA A 136 -0.91 -16.01 4.70
CA ALA A 136 -0.87 -15.16 3.52
C ALA A 136 0.36 -15.45 2.64
N VAL A 137 1.56 -15.57 3.23
CA VAL A 137 2.78 -15.89 2.46
C VAL A 137 2.67 -17.27 1.80
N LYS A 138 2.20 -18.30 2.53
CA LYS A 138 2.03 -19.65 1.98
C LYS A 138 1.00 -19.67 0.84
N ARG A 139 -0.11 -18.97 0.98
CA ARG A 139 -1.11 -18.82 -0.08
C ARG A 139 -0.50 -18.24 -1.35
N GLY A 140 0.39 -17.25 -1.19
CA GLY A 140 1.01 -16.54 -2.32
C GLY A 140 2.26 -17.20 -2.92
N TRP A 141 2.74 -18.35 -2.43
CA TRP A 141 3.99 -18.97 -2.91
C TRP A 141 4.03 -19.18 -4.42
N ASN A 142 2.92 -19.64 -5.00
CA ASN A 142 2.83 -19.94 -6.43
C ASN A 142 2.29 -18.76 -7.26
N ALA A 143 2.10 -17.58 -6.65
CA ALA A 143 1.60 -16.41 -7.34
C ALA A 143 2.75 -15.63 -8.01
N PRO A 144 2.91 -15.68 -9.35
CA PRO A 144 3.96 -14.95 -10.04
C PRO A 144 3.73 -13.43 -10.03
N SER A 145 2.52 -12.96 -9.80
CA SER A 145 2.21 -11.53 -9.67
C SER A 145 2.83 -10.90 -8.44
N ILE A 146 2.94 -11.61 -7.31
CA ILE A 146 3.47 -11.06 -6.06
C ILE A 146 4.98 -10.85 -6.20
N ILE A 147 5.43 -9.61 -5.95
CA ILE A 147 6.85 -9.21 -6.03
C ILE A 147 7.41 -8.70 -4.71
N MET A 148 6.59 -8.35 -3.74
CA MET A 148 6.99 -7.91 -2.40
C MET A 148 5.97 -8.33 -1.35
N TRP A 149 6.46 -8.58 -0.13
CA TRP A 149 5.66 -8.77 1.08
C TRP A 149 5.74 -7.51 1.93
N SER A 150 4.68 -6.71 1.96
CA SER A 150 4.62 -5.50 2.79
C SER A 150 4.15 -5.85 4.19
N LEU A 151 4.98 -5.54 5.18
CA LEU A 151 4.80 -5.96 6.57
C LEU A 151 3.99 -4.96 7.40
N GLY A 152 3.70 -3.78 6.85
CA GLY A 152 2.93 -2.76 7.53
C GLY A 152 2.91 -1.44 6.79
N ASN A 153 2.03 -0.56 7.25
CA ASN A 153 1.87 0.79 6.74
C ASN A 153 1.85 1.80 7.88
N GLU A 154 2.64 2.87 7.78
CA GLU A 154 2.61 4.03 8.70
C GLU A 154 2.44 3.65 10.18
N VAL A 155 3.17 2.62 10.60
CA VAL A 155 2.99 1.96 11.91
C VAL A 155 3.21 2.87 13.11
N GLN A 156 3.93 4.00 12.92
CA GLN A 156 4.13 5.01 13.96
C GLN A 156 2.82 5.70 14.38
N GLU A 157 1.77 5.65 13.59
CA GLU A 157 0.46 6.21 13.96
C GLU A 157 -0.17 5.48 15.15
N GLY A 158 0.10 4.18 15.30
CA GLY A 158 -0.22 3.44 16.53
C GLY A 158 0.71 3.77 17.69
N ALA A 159 1.90 4.33 17.42
CA ALA A 159 2.89 4.73 18.42
C ALA A 159 2.85 6.22 18.77
N THR A 160 1.76 6.91 18.49
CA THR A 160 1.64 8.36 18.69
C THR A 160 2.70 9.20 17.95
N GLY A 161 3.09 8.72 16.76
CA GLY A 161 4.10 9.37 15.89
C GLY A 161 5.55 9.04 16.22
N VAL A 162 5.84 8.25 17.25
CA VAL A 162 7.20 7.93 17.70
C VAL A 162 7.44 6.42 17.65
N LEU A 163 8.37 6.00 16.79
CA LEU A 163 8.84 4.61 16.76
C LEU A 163 9.83 4.35 17.91
N THR A 164 9.60 3.25 18.62
CA THR A 164 10.41 2.80 19.76
C THR A 164 11.13 1.49 19.44
N GLN A 165 12.01 1.04 20.34
CA GLN A 165 12.66 -0.27 20.20
C GLN A 165 11.66 -1.42 20.15
N ALA A 166 10.49 -1.30 20.78
CA ALA A 166 9.44 -2.30 20.70
C ALA A 166 8.94 -2.48 19.26
N TYR A 167 8.76 -1.40 18.49
CA TYR A 167 8.42 -1.47 17.07
C TYR A 167 9.54 -2.07 16.22
N ALA A 168 10.79 -1.73 16.51
CA ALA A 168 11.94 -2.33 15.83
C ALA A 168 12.00 -3.86 16.06
N ASN A 169 11.72 -4.32 17.27
CA ASN A 169 11.67 -5.74 17.60
C ASN A 169 10.51 -6.46 16.87
N VAL A 170 9.34 -5.82 16.78
CA VAL A 170 8.21 -6.37 16.00
C VAL A 170 8.60 -6.48 14.53
N GLN A 171 9.19 -5.44 13.93
CA GLN A 171 9.64 -5.51 12.55
C GLN A 171 10.67 -6.62 12.32
N ALA A 172 11.62 -6.78 13.22
CA ALA A 172 12.62 -7.85 13.13
C ALA A 172 11.94 -9.24 13.09
N ASN A 173 11.00 -9.50 14.00
CA ASN A 173 10.23 -10.76 14.00
C ASN A 173 9.46 -10.96 12.68
N LEU A 174 8.80 -9.91 12.17
CA LEU A 174 8.06 -10.01 10.91
C LEU A 174 8.97 -10.30 9.71
N ILE A 175 10.16 -9.68 9.66
CA ILE A 175 11.18 -9.97 8.65
C ILE A 175 11.65 -11.41 8.75
N ASP A 176 11.99 -11.88 9.95
CA ASP A 176 12.48 -13.24 10.19
C ASP A 176 11.44 -14.28 9.78
N TRP A 177 10.18 -14.10 10.17
CA TRP A 177 9.10 -15.01 9.78
C TRP A 177 8.88 -15.03 8.28
N THR A 178 8.90 -13.87 7.63
CA THR A 178 8.73 -13.76 6.18
C THR A 178 9.89 -14.42 5.44
N THR A 179 11.12 -14.14 5.83
CA THR A 179 12.33 -14.69 5.20
C THR A 179 12.44 -16.20 5.40
N ALA A 180 12.01 -16.72 6.56
CA ALA A 180 11.95 -18.16 6.80
C ALA A 180 10.94 -18.88 5.88
N LEU A 181 9.90 -18.19 5.42
CA LEU A 181 8.88 -18.73 4.52
C LEU A 181 9.21 -18.53 3.04
N ASP A 182 9.76 -17.37 2.69
CA ASP A 182 10.05 -17.01 1.31
C ASP A 182 11.31 -16.13 1.19
N THR A 183 12.35 -16.67 0.59
CA THR A 183 13.62 -15.97 0.30
C THR A 183 13.66 -15.35 -1.09
N THR A 184 12.61 -15.54 -1.89
CA THR A 184 12.58 -15.13 -3.30
C THR A 184 11.99 -13.74 -3.51
N ARG A 185 11.23 -13.23 -2.55
CA ARG A 185 10.58 -11.93 -2.58
C ARG A 185 11.04 -11.08 -1.39
N PRO A 186 11.41 -9.80 -1.63
CA PRO A 186 11.81 -8.92 -0.53
C PRO A 186 10.63 -8.55 0.35
N ALA A 187 10.92 -8.38 1.64
CA ALA A 187 10.02 -7.69 2.56
C ALA A 187 10.11 -6.18 2.35
N THR A 188 9.05 -5.47 2.71
CA THR A 188 8.96 -4.00 2.66
C THR A 188 8.01 -3.47 3.73
N ARG A 189 7.93 -2.16 3.84
CA ARG A 189 6.94 -1.43 4.66
C ARG A 189 6.74 -0.02 4.11
N GLY A 190 5.50 0.49 4.11
CA GLY A 190 5.21 1.88 3.81
C GLY A 190 5.54 2.78 5.00
N ASP A 191 6.36 3.82 4.78
CA ASP A 191 6.85 4.70 5.83
C ASP A 191 6.65 6.19 5.48
N ASN A 192 6.09 6.96 6.41
CA ASN A 192 5.94 8.41 6.29
C ASN A 192 6.82 9.21 7.28
N VAL A 193 7.70 8.55 8.05
CA VAL A 193 8.56 9.19 9.07
C VAL A 193 9.93 9.61 8.53
N LEU A 194 10.47 8.90 7.54
CA LEU A 194 11.85 9.05 7.05
C LEU A 194 12.11 10.37 6.30
N LYS A 195 11.08 11.11 5.95
CA LYS A 195 11.21 12.42 5.29
C LYS A 195 12.19 13.33 6.06
N GLY A 196 13.07 14.02 5.31
CA GLY A 196 14.11 14.84 5.91
C GLY A 196 15.24 14.03 6.56
N ASN A 197 15.47 12.79 6.11
CA ASN A 197 16.58 11.92 6.53
C ASN A 197 16.64 11.70 8.06
N LYS A 198 15.54 11.24 8.63
CA LYS A 198 15.48 10.92 10.06
C LYS A 198 16.52 9.85 10.45
N ILE A 199 17.16 10.07 11.58
CA ILE A 199 18.14 9.15 12.20
C ILE A 199 17.50 8.39 13.37
N GLY A 200 18.28 7.49 13.98
CA GLY A 200 17.83 6.71 15.14
C GLY A 200 16.94 5.52 14.73
N ILE A 201 15.94 5.20 15.54
CA ILE A 201 15.13 3.99 15.37
C ILE A 201 14.45 3.91 13.99
N PRO A 202 13.85 4.97 13.44
CA PRO A 202 13.25 4.87 12.10
C PRO A 202 14.24 4.43 11.02
N LYS A 203 15.45 5.04 11.02
CA LYS A 203 16.51 4.64 10.09
C LYS A 203 17.00 3.22 10.34
N ASN A 204 17.26 2.86 11.60
CA ASN A 204 17.75 1.53 11.97
C ASN A 204 16.78 0.42 11.54
N MET A 205 15.48 0.68 11.62
CA MET A 205 14.46 -0.25 11.12
C MET A 205 14.58 -0.47 9.62
N MET A 206 14.84 0.58 8.83
CA MET A 206 15.03 0.44 7.38
C MET A 206 16.39 -0.16 7.01
N ASP A 207 17.44 0.13 7.80
CA ASP A 207 18.71 -0.56 7.64
C ASP A 207 18.58 -2.07 7.87
N ALA A 208 17.80 -2.48 8.88
CA ALA A 208 17.50 -3.89 9.11
C ALA A 208 16.69 -4.52 7.96
N MET A 209 15.70 -3.80 7.41
CA MET A 209 14.95 -4.23 6.23
C MET A 209 15.89 -4.46 5.04
N THR A 210 16.76 -3.50 4.75
CA THR A 210 17.72 -3.57 3.65
C THR A 210 18.76 -4.67 3.86
N THR A 211 19.24 -4.89 5.08
CA THR A 211 20.15 -5.98 5.44
C THR A 211 19.53 -7.35 5.15
N ALA A 212 18.22 -7.48 5.34
CA ALA A 212 17.46 -8.67 4.97
C ALA A 212 17.07 -8.72 3.47
N ASN A 213 17.76 -7.97 2.61
CA ASN A 213 17.49 -7.85 1.18
C ASN A 213 16.13 -7.21 0.84
N GLY A 214 15.50 -6.54 1.78
CA GLY A 214 14.22 -5.85 1.60
C GLY A 214 14.32 -4.55 0.83
N THR A 215 13.18 -3.90 0.63
CA THR A 215 13.02 -2.60 -0.02
C THR A 215 12.46 -1.57 0.96
N VAL A 216 12.64 -0.30 0.68
CA VAL A 216 12.18 0.81 1.49
C VAL A 216 11.04 1.53 0.79
N GLY A 217 9.83 1.34 1.30
CA GLY A 217 8.64 2.04 0.84
C GLY A 217 8.50 3.41 1.50
N LEU A 218 8.27 4.43 0.70
CA LEU A 218 8.20 5.82 1.14
C LEU A 218 6.83 6.40 0.80
N ASN A 219 6.10 6.86 1.83
CA ASN A 219 4.81 7.50 1.65
C ASN A 219 5.00 9.02 1.52
N TYR A 220 4.48 9.60 0.43
CA TYR A 220 4.40 11.04 0.19
C TYR A 220 5.75 11.79 0.23
N CYS A 221 6.80 11.17 -0.26
CA CYS A 221 8.12 11.80 -0.38
C CYS A 221 8.16 12.77 -1.56
N SER A 222 8.80 13.91 -1.34
CA SER A 222 9.19 14.84 -2.42
C SER A 222 10.41 14.31 -3.17
N GLY A 223 10.72 14.91 -4.32
CA GLY A 223 11.95 14.61 -5.03
C GLY A 223 13.21 14.86 -4.20
N ASN A 224 13.22 15.92 -3.41
CA ASN A 224 14.34 16.20 -2.49
C ASN A 224 14.48 15.15 -1.39
N ASP A 225 13.37 14.58 -0.90
CA ASP A 225 13.44 13.47 0.05
C ASP A 225 14.07 12.23 -0.58
N TYR A 226 13.65 11.85 -1.81
CA TYR A 226 14.26 10.73 -2.53
C TYR A 226 15.77 10.92 -2.71
N ASP A 227 16.20 12.10 -3.19
CA ASP A 227 17.62 12.41 -3.41
C ASP A 227 18.42 12.35 -2.10
N THR A 228 17.89 12.95 -1.04
CA THR A 228 18.52 12.99 0.27
C THR A 228 18.67 11.59 0.88
N LEU A 229 17.61 10.77 0.80
CA LEU A 229 17.61 9.41 1.35
C LEU A 229 18.53 8.49 0.56
N HIS A 230 18.54 8.58 -0.78
CA HIS A 230 19.44 7.80 -1.62
C HIS A 230 20.91 8.15 -1.36
N ASN A 231 21.25 9.43 -1.33
CA ASN A 231 22.62 9.89 -1.09
C ASN A 231 23.14 9.51 0.31
N SER A 232 22.26 9.56 1.31
CA SER A 232 22.62 9.24 2.69
C SER A 232 22.61 7.74 3.00
N ASN A 233 21.93 6.94 2.18
CA ASN A 233 21.74 5.51 2.37
C ASN A 233 21.87 4.77 1.02
N PRO A 234 23.07 4.69 0.45
CA PRO A 234 23.28 4.24 -0.94
C PRO A 234 22.90 2.77 -1.19
N ASN A 235 22.68 1.99 -0.14
CA ASN A 235 22.24 0.58 -0.24
C ASN A 235 20.72 0.41 -0.16
N TRP A 236 19.96 1.49 0.02
CA TRP A 236 18.52 1.40 0.10
C TRP A 236 17.89 1.31 -1.29
N LYS A 237 17.01 0.34 -1.47
CA LYS A 237 16.22 0.15 -2.69
C LYS A 237 14.89 0.86 -2.49
N LEU A 238 14.72 2.02 -3.11
CA LEU A 238 13.63 2.96 -2.83
C LEU A 238 12.46 2.79 -3.80
N TYR A 239 11.24 2.96 -3.30
CA TYR A 239 10.04 3.15 -4.10
C TYR A 239 9.01 4.00 -3.34
N GLY A 240 8.10 4.66 -4.06
CA GLY A 240 6.96 5.36 -3.47
C GLY A 240 5.84 4.38 -3.13
N SER A 241 5.72 3.99 -1.87
CA SER A 241 4.68 3.05 -1.44
C SER A 241 3.30 3.68 -1.39
N GLU A 242 3.22 4.97 -1.11
CA GLU A 242 2.05 5.83 -1.33
C GLU A 242 2.49 7.18 -1.86
N THR A 243 1.84 7.63 -2.92
CA THR A 243 2.12 8.93 -3.54
C THR A 243 0.82 9.66 -3.87
N ALA A 244 0.92 10.88 -4.30
CA ALA A 244 -0.20 11.73 -4.68
C ALA A 244 -1.13 12.08 -3.52
N SER A 245 -2.25 11.40 -3.33
CA SER A 245 -3.40 11.84 -2.51
C SER A 245 -4.06 13.09 -3.08
N ALA A 246 -4.20 13.15 -4.40
CA ALA A 246 -5.05 14.12 -5.08
C ALA A 246 -6.52 13.90 -4.70
N VAL A 247 -7.30 14.96 -4.71
CA VAL A 247 -8.72 14.90 -4.42
C VAL A 247 -9.51 15.63 -5.50
N ASN A 248 -10.32 14.90 -6.23
CA ASN A 248 -11.22 15.44 -7.25
C ASN A 248 -12.49 14.59 -7.39
N SER A 249 -13.53 15.18 -7.94
CA SER A 249 -14.76 14.48 -8.31
C SER A 249 -14.79 14.17 -9.81
N ARG A 250 -15.95 13.77 -10.34
CA ARG A 250 -16.19 13.64 -11.78
C ARG A 250 -17.41 14.45 -12.18
N GLY A 251 -17.30 15.21 -13.27
CA GLY A 251 -18.41 15.95 -13.87
C GLY A 251 -18.73 17.31 -13.23
N VAL A 252 -17.85 17.87 -12.41
CA VAL A 252 -18.01 19.17 -11.74
C VAL A 252 -16.98 20.15 -12.26
N TYR A 253 -17.37 21.01 -13.22
CA TYR A 253 -16.51 21.97 -13.91
C TYR A 253 -16.99 23.42 -13.77
N ASP A 254 -17.86 23.69 -12.81
CA ASP A 254 -18.40 25.03 -12.52
C ASP A 254 -17.38 25.98 -11.85
N ARG A 255 -16.21 25.45 -11.45
CA ARG A 255 -15.09 26.18 -10.87
C ARG A 255 -13.77 25.47 -11.11
N ILE A 256 -12.68 26.19 -11.07
CA ILE A 256 -11.32 25.70 -11.35
C ILE A 256 -10.35 25.87 -10.18
N ASP A 257 -10.79 26.38 -9.06
CA ASP A 257 -9.94 26.74 -7.92
C ASP A 257 -9.54 25.56 -7.02
N GLY A 258 -9.93 24.33 -7.33
CA GLY A 258 -9.68 23.15 -6.53
C GLY A 258 -10.38 23.17 -5.17
N SER A 259 -11.24 24.15 -4.91
CA SER A 259 -11.90 24.29 -3.62
C SER A 259 -13.03 23.29 -3.41
N LYS A 260 -13.22 22.88 -2.16
CA LYS A 260 -14.34 22.08 -1.70
C LYS A 260 -15.42 22.94 -1.06
N THR A 261 -16.11 23.74 -1.87
CA THR A 261 -17.18 24.60 -1.38
C THR A 261 -18.46 23.79 -1.17
N GLY A 262 -19.00 23.84 0.04
CA GLY A 262 -20.10 22.97 0.43
C GLY A 262 -19.70 21.51 0.39
N GLN A 263 -20.48 20.67 -0.23
CA GLN A 263 -20.19 19.23 -0.44
C GLN A 263 -19.71 18.93 -1.86
N LYS A 264 -19.23 19.93 -2.58
CA LYS A 264 -18.77 19.79 -3.96
C LYS A 264 -17.27 19.95 -4.05
N LEU A 265 -16.65 19.10 -4.85
CA LEU A 265 -15.25 19.12 -5.21
C LEU A 265 -15.12 19.25 -6.73
N THR A 266 -14.25 20.10 -7.21
CA THR A 266 -14.01 20.22 -8.66
C THR A 266 -13.49 18.92 -9.26
N SER A 267 -13.73 18.72 -10.55
CA SER A 267 -13.21 17.56 -11.29
C SER A 267 -11.81 17.76 -11.86
N TYR A 268 -11.34 18.99 -11.94
CA TYR A 268 -9.97 19.28 -12.39
C TYR A 268 -8.93 18.63 -11.46
N ASP A 269 -7.87 18.06 -12.03
CA ASP A 269 -6.74 17.47 -11.28
C ASP A 269 -5.78 18.60 -10.82
N ASN A 270 -6.25 19.40 -9.88
CA ASN A 270 -5.51 20.56 -9.38
C ASN A 270 -5.60 20.72 -7.85
N SER A 271 -6.07 19.70 -7.14
CA SER A 271 -6.22 19.74 -5.68
C SER A 271 -5.70 18.46 -5.04
N ALA A 272 -5.06 18.62 -3.89
CA ALA A 272 -4.59 17.51 -3.04
C ALA A 272 -4.80 17.85 -1.58
N VAL A 273 -4.67 16.85 -0.70
CA VAL A 273 -4.59 17.05 0.75
C VAL A 273 -3.23 17.64 1.15
N ASN A 274 -3.13 18.16 2.39
CA ASN A 274 -1.94 18.89 2.84
C ASN A 274 -0.63 18.11 2.79
N TRP A 275 -0.68 16.79 2.88
CA TRP A 275 0.51 15.91 2.83
C TRP A 275 0.77 15.34 1.42
N GLY A 276 -0.13 15.62 0.47
CA GLY A 276 -0.15 15.03 -0.85
C GLY A 276 0.24 15.99 -1.97
N ALA A 277 0.13 15.51 -3.18
CA ALA A 277 0.34 16.21 -4.44
C ALA A 277 -0.66 15.71 -5.48
N VAL A 278 -0.82 16.42 -6.60
CA VAL A 278 -1.53 15.88 -7.75
C VAL A 278 -0.73 14.73 -8.38
N ALA A 279 -1.42 13.75 -8.98
CA ALA A 279 -0.80 12.51 -9.44
C ALA A 279 0.35 12.75 -10.43
N SER A 280 0.18 13.68 -11.39
CA SER A 280 1.22 14.02 -12.36
C SER A 280 2.50 14.58 -11.72
N SER A 281 2.37 15.37 -10.65
CA SER A 281 3.53 15.90 -9.92
C SER A 281 4.26 14.80 -9.14
N ALA A 282 3.53 13.90 -8.50
CA ALA A 282 4.13 12.76 -7.80
C ALA A 282 4.90 11.86 -8.78
N TRP A 283 4.27 11.50 -9.90
CA TRP A 283 4.90 10.69 -10.94
C TRP A 283 6.17 11.35 -11.52
N TYR A 284 6.14 12.66 -11.73
CA TYR A 284 7.29 13.39 -12.24
C TYR A 284 8.53 13.26 -11.34
N GLU A 285 8.35 13.23 -10.02
CA GLU A 285 9.46 13.05 -9.09
C GLU A 285 10.02 11.61 -9.10
N VAL A 286 9.23 10.64 -9.45
CA VAL A 286 9.65 9.24 -9.58
C VAL A 286 10.35 8.97 -10.92
N ILE A 287 9.78 9.46 -12.02
CA ILE A 287 10.32 9.16 -13.36
C ILE A 287 11.68 9.80 -13.61
N LYS A 288 12.00 10.89 -12.94
CA LYS A 288 13.30 11.59 -13.04
C LYS A 288 14.45 10.85 -12.36
N ARG A 289 14.16 9.84 -11.54
CA ARG A 289 15.14 9.18 -10.67
C ARG A 289 15.20 7.70 -10.99
N ASP A 290 16.28 7.28 -11.68
CA ASP A 290 16.44 5.89 -12.07
C ASP A 290 16.45 4.95 -10.87
N PHE A 291 17.01 5.38 -9.74
CA PHE A 291 17.10 4.60 -8.51
C PHE A 291 15.74 4.41 -7.78
N VAL A 292 14.70 5.15 -8.10
CA VAL A 292 13.35 4.93 -7.55
C VAL A 292 12.63 3.89 -8.40
N ALA A 293 12.32 2.74 -7.82
CA ALA A 293 11.74 1.60 -8.54
C ALA A 293 10.38 1.88 -9.19
N GLY A 294 9.63 2.81 -8.65
CA GLY A 294 8.30 3.21 -9.11
C GLY A 294 7.48 3.84 -8.00
N GLU A 295 6.18 3.94 -8.22
CA GLU A 295 5.25 4.48 -7.23
C GLU A 295 3.93 3.72 -7.19
N TYR A 296 3.19 3.95 -6.10
CA TYR A 296 1.81 3.49 -5.92
C TYR A 296 0.95 4.69 -5.51
N VAL A 297 0.14 5.15 -6.45
CA VAL A 297 -0.74 6.31 -6.26
C VAL A 297 -1.84 6.00 -5.26
N TRP A 298 -2.05 6.86 -4.29
CA TRP A 298 -3.20 6.83 -3.40
C TRP A 298 -4.35 7.64 -4.00
N THR A 299 -5.41 7.03 -4.61
CA THR A 299 -5.62 5.59 -4.83
C THR A 299 -6.04 5.32 -6.27
N GLY A 300 -6.12 4.04 -6.64
CA GLY A 300 -6.62 3.67 -7.96
C GLY A 300 -8.09 4.01 -8.13
N PHE A 301 -8.92 3.60 -7.18
CA PHE A 301 -10.36 3.87 -7.16
C PHE A 301 -10.75 4.70 -5.94
N ASP A 302 -11.80 5.51 -6.07
CA ASP A 302 -12.54 5.99 -4.92
C ASP A 302 -13.08 4.80 -4.14
N TYR A 303 -13.12 4.89 -2.83
CA TYR A 303 -13.59 3.82 -1.96
C TYR A 303 -14.54 4.34 -0.89
N ILE A 304 -15.40 3.47 -0.38
CA ILE A 304 -16.37 3.78 0.67
C ILE A 304 -15.70 3.67 2.04
N GLY A 305 -16.05 4.55 2.95
CA GLY A 305 -15.66 4.49 4.36
C GLY A 305 -14.85 5.67 4.86
N GLU A 306 -13.99 6.28 4.06
CA GLU A 306 -13.19 7.45 4.41
C GLU A 306 -13.69 8.70 3.69
N PRO A 307 -14.39 9.62 4.39
CA PRO A 307 -15.03 10.78 3.75
C PRO A 307 -14.05 11.92 3.48
N THR A 308 -12.89 11.63 2.92
CA THR A 308 -11.88 12.64 2.54
C THR A 308 -12.32 13.36 1.26
N PRO A 309 -12.23 14.69 1.18
CA PRO A 309 -11.47 15.59 2.07
C PRO A 309 -12.29 16.23 3.20
N TRP A 310 -13.45 15.72 3.56
CA TRP A 310 -14.30 16.32 4.59
C TRP A 310 -14.11 15.78 6.01
N ASN A 311 -13.37 14.70 6.17
CA ASN A 311 -12.99 14.17 7.47
C ASN A 311 -12.23 15.23 8.30
N GLY A 312 -12.47 15.27 9.59
CA GLY A 312 -11.79 16.21 10.50
C GLY A 312 -12.19 17.68 10.35
N THR A 313 -13.30 18.00 9.70
CA THR A 313 -13.76 19.38 9.52
C THR A 313 -14.51 19.96 10.74
N GLY A 314 -13.99 19.76 11.94
CA GLY A 314 -14.39 20.47 13.14
C GLY A 314 -15.50 19.85 13.98
N LYS A 315 -16.04 18.70 13.63
CA LYS A 315 -17.08 18.00 14.41
C LYS A 315 -16.88 16.49 14.48
N GLY A 316 -15.65 16.06 14.60
CA GLY A 316 -15.25 14.66 14.67
C GLY A 316 -14.44 14.22 13.46
N ALA A 317 -13.63 13.20 13.64
CA ALA A 317 -12.69 12.71 12.64
C ALA A 317 -13.37 12.19 11.37
N GLN A 318 -14.63 11.76 11.47
CA GLN A 318 -15.39 11.25 10.32
C GLN A 318 -16.18 12.32 9.57
N GLY A 319 -15.93 13.61 9.86
CA GLY A 319 -16.70 14.69 9.29
C GLY A 319 -18.11 14.80 9.88
N THR A 320 -18.88 15.77 9.38
CA THR A 320 -20.25 16.03 9.84
C THR A 320 -21.27 15.65 8.78
N TRP A 321 -22.46 15.33 9.24
CA TRP A 321 -23.59 15.19 8.32
C TRP A 321 -24.01 16.55 7.73
N PRO A 322 -24.31 16.65 6.44
CA PRO A 322 -24.12 15.60 5.44
C PRO A 322 -22.66 15.55 4.96
N SER A 323 -21.92 14.52 5.35
CA SER A 323 -20.60 14.25 4.78
C SER A 323 -20.67 13.05 3.83
N PRO A 324 -19.91 13.05 2.74
CA PRO A 324 -19.88 11.91 1.84
C PRO A 324 -19.40 10.67 2.59
N LYS A 325 -19.88 9.51 2.17
CA LYS A 325 -19.44 8.22 2.68
C LYS A 325 -18.36 7.60 1.83
N ASN A 326 -17.82 8.37 0.90
CA ASN A 326 -16.89 7.96 -0.12
C ASN A 326 -15.63 8.84 -0.05
N SER A 327 -14.47 8.27 -0.31
CA SER A 327 -13.24 9.04 -0.54
C SER A 327 -13.24 9.63 -1.95
N TYR A 328 -12.38 10.61 -2.17
CA TYR A 328 -12.18 11.25 -3.48
C TYR A 328 -10.74 11.16 -3.96
N PHE A 329 -9.95 10.23 -3.42
CA PHE A 329 -8.56 10.02 -3.77
C PHE A 329 -8.35 9.26 -5.09
N GLY A 330 -9.36 8.53 -5.54
CA GLY A 330 -9.24 7.66 -6.71
C GLY A 330 -8.93 8.43 -7.99
N ILE A 331 -8.09 7.87 -8.84
CA ILE A 331 -7.93 8.27 -10.25
C ILE A 331 -9.19 7.88 -11.03
N ILE A 332 -9.87 6.85 -10.55
CA ILE A 332 -11.11 6.31 -11.09
C ILE A 332 -12.19 6.44 -10.01
N ASP A 333 -13.41 6.80 -10.39
CA ASP A 333 -14.51 6.90 -9.44
C ASP A 333 -15.02 5.52 -8.97
N THR A 334 -15.85 5.49 -7.93
CA THR A 334 -16.42 4.25 -7.35
C THR A 334 -17.18 3.40 -8.38
N ALA A 335 -17.74 4.02 -9.42
CA ALA A 335 -18.46 3.32 -10.48
C ALA A 335 -17.52 2.78 -11.58
N GLY A 336 -16.24 3.09 -11.54
CA GLY A 336 -15.23 2.66 -12.49
C GLY A 336 -15.10 3.57 -13.72
N PHE A 337 -15.45 4.85 -13.58
CA PHE A 337 -15.21 5.83 -14.64
C PHE A 337 -13.98 6.68 -14.34
N PRO A 338 -13.16 6.96 -15.37
CA PRO A 338 -11.97 7.78 -15.20
C PRO A 338 -12.32 9.21 -14.79
N LYS A 339 -11.48 9.78 -13.94
CA LYS A 339 -11.48 11.19 -13.59
C LYS A 339 -10.40 11.94 -14.41
N ASP A 340 -10.26 13.24 -14.23
CA ASP A 340 -9.27 14.04 -14.96
C ASP A 340 -7.80 13.66 -14.65
N SER A 341 -7.57 12.96 -13.55
CA SER A 341 -6.25 12.44 -13.16
C SER A 341 -5.88 11.08 -13.80
N TYR A 342 -6.77 10.51 -14.61
CA TYR A 342 -6.57 9.21 -15.30
C TYR A 342 -5.50 9.24 -16.40
#